data_e9b1987a0ed51cb30036a77edc9afe9f
#
_entry.id   e9b1987a0ed51cb30036a77edc9afe9f
#
_cell.length_a   1.000
_cell.length_b   1.000
_cell.length_c   1.000
_cell.angle_alpha   90.00
_cell.angle_beta   90.00
_cell.angle_gamma   90.00
#
_symmetry.space_group_name_H-M   'P 1'
#
loop_
_entity.id
_entity.type
_entity.pdbx_description
1 polymer ?
#
loop_
_entity_poly.entity_id
_entity_poly.type
_entity_poly.pdbx_seq_one_letter_code
_entity_poly.pdbx_strand_id
1 'polypeptide(L)'
;MSSENVFERLYSLKGKRALVTGASSGIGKAIATCYAEAGATVGVHGTNDQKIADTVESINGLGGSAVPIKQPLASKADSETLIARAVEKLGGIDILVNNAGTNRREPAIEVTEENYEAIMSVNLDCVFWLCQAAYPHLKKSDCGKILNTGSLTTLTGIGGISVYGMTKAAVGQLTQTLALEWAKDNICVNCLAPGFIRTPLTEAGLFSDPKKVAFLDDRIPMKRGGAPEELTGMALFLVGPGSSYTTGQTFAVDGGFLAGGSWLDRE
;
A
#
# COMPACT_ATOMS: atom_id res chain seq x y z
N MET A 1 12.58 -0.19 35.07
CA MET A 1 11.78 -0.25 33.84
C MET A 1 11.98 1.09 33.16
N SER A 2 12.58 1.12 31.97
CA SER A 2 12.78 2.37 31.23
C SER A 2 11.42 2.99 30.95
N SER A 3 11.29 4.29 31.16
CA SER A 3 10.09 5.09 30.85
C SER A 3 9.97 5.29 29.33
N GLU A 4 9.99 4.20 28.57
CA GLU A 4 9.80 4.25 27.13
C GLU A 4 8.39 4.80 26.86
N ASN A 5 8.33 5.87 26.08
CA ASN A 5 7.06 6.50 25.71
C ASN A 5 6.20 5.47 24.97
N VAL A 6 4.89 5.43 25.26
CA VAL A 6 3.95 4.52 24.63
C VAL A 6 3.99 4.59 23.09
N PHE A 7 4.24 5.78 22.53
CA PHE A 7 4.35 5.97 21.09
C PHE A 7 5.62 5.30 20.53
N GLU A 8 6.76 5.42 21.19
CA GLU A 8 7.97 4.73 20.78
C GLU A 8 7.78 3.21 20.81
N ARG A 9 7.21 2.69 21.89
CA ARG A 9 6.95 1.25 22.04
C ARG A 9 6.00 0.68 20.99
N LEU A 10 4.99 1.45 20.51
CA LEU A 10 3.96 0.95 19.61
C LEU A 10 4.19 1.29 18.14
N TYR A 11 4.85 2.41 17.85
CA TYR A 11 4.87 2.98 16.51
C TYR A 11 6.27 3.31 15.98
N SER A 12 7.33 3.21 16.80
CA SER A 12 8.67 3.53 16.33
C SER A 12 9.16 2.53 15.28
N LEU A 13 9.66 3.08 14.17
CA LEU A 13 10.34 2.32 13.12
C LEU A 13 11.85 2.60 13.12
N LYS A 14 12.38 3.11 14.24
CA LYS A 14 13.80 3.46 14.36
C LYS A 14 14.70 2.27 14.04
N GLY A 15 15.61 2.48 13.07
CA GLY A 15 16.53 1.46 12.60
C GLY A 15 15.92 0.41 11.67
N LYS A 16 14.63 0.51 11.30
CA LYS A 16 13.97 -0.36 10.33
C LYS A 16 14.22 0.13 8.90
N ARG A 17 14.25 -0.81 7.97
CA ARG A 17 14.49 -0.61 6.53
C ARG A 17 13.21 -0.96 5.78
N ALA A 18 12.57 0.05 5.21
CA ALA A 18 11.29 -0.11 4.53
C ALA A 18 11.44 0.10 3.01
N LEU A 19 10.96 -0.84 2.21
CA LEU A 19 10.74 -0.64 0.78
C LEU A 19 9.27 -0.32 0.54
N VAL A 20 8.98 0.85 -0.05
CA VAL A 20 7.61 1.24 -0.42
C VAL A 20 7.52 1.33 -1.94
N THR A 21 6.75 0.43 -2.56
CA THR A 21 6.56 0.44 -4.02
C THR A 21 5.53 1.49 -4.43
N GLY A 22 5.77 2.19 -5.56
CA GLY A 22 4.91 3.29 -6.00
C GLY A 22 4.92 4.49 -5.05
N ALA A 23 6.05 4.75 -4.38
CA ALA A 23 6.21 5.77 -3.36
C ALA A 23 6.48 7.19 -3.91
N SER A 24 6.52 7.37 -5.22
CA SER A 24 6.80 8.67 -5.85
C SER A 24 5.58 9.60 -5.94
N SER A 25 4.40 9.17 -5.48
CA SER A 25 3.18 9.98 -5.45
C SER A 25 2.06 9.35 -4.60
N GLY A 26 1.01 10.12 -4.31
CA GLY A 26 -0.24 9.64 -3.71
C GLY A 26 -0.04 8.86 -2.41
N ILE A 27 -0.74 7.74 -2.27
CA ILE A 27 -0.76 6.90 -1.06
C ILE A 27 0.65 6.42 -0.70
N GLY A 28 1.41 5.93 -1.69
CA GLY A 28 2.77 5.43 -1.45
C GLY A 28 3.72 6.51 -0.94
N LYS A 29 3.61 7.75 -1.44
CA LYS A 29 4.38 8.89 -0.95
C LYS A 29 4.03 9.21 0.50
N ALA A 30 2.75 9.28 0.84
CA ALA A 30 2.31 9.56 2.22
C ALA A 30 2.79 8.48 3.20
N ILE A 31 2.68 7.20 2.83
CA ILE A 31 3.20 6.08 3.64
C ILE A 31 4.73 6.19 3.82
N ALA A 32 5.47 6.42 2.74
CA ALA A 32 6.92 6.56 2.78
C ALA A 32 7.38 7.69 3.69
N THR A 33 6.72 8.86 3.60
CA THR A 33 6.98 10.01 4.47
C THR A 33 6.71 9.67 5.94
N CYS A 34 5.55 9.12 6.24
CA CYS A 34 5.17 8.72 7.60
C CYS A 34 6.16 7.70 8.20
N TYR A 35 6.62 6.72 7.41
CA TYR A 35 7.58 5.72 7.92
C TYR A 35 8.95 6.34 8.19
N ALA A 36 9.39 7.28 7.37
CA ALA A 36 10.63 8.01 7.61
C ALA A 36 10.53 8.91 8.86
N GLU A 37 9.41 9.59 9.08
CA GLU A 37 9.12 10.35 10.30
C GLU A 37 9.09 9.45 11.54
N ALA A 38 8.64 8.21 11.41
CA ALA A 38 8.68 7.21 12.48
C ALA A 38 10.07 6.58 12.71
N GLY A 39 11.09 7.00 11.94
CA GLY A 39 12.49 6.62 12.12
C GLY A 39 13.01 5.52 11.19
N ALA A 40 12.25 5.08 10.19
CA ALA A 40 12.73 4.11 9.20
C ALA A 40 13.65 4.78 8.16
N THR A 41 14.58 3.99 7.60
CA THR A 41 15.20 4.33 6.32
C THR A 41 14.33 3.76 5.19
N VAL A 42 13.85 4.62 4.29
CA VAL A 42 12.85 4.26 3.29
C VAL A 42 13.40 4.21 1.89
N GLY A 43 13.29 3.08 1.21
CA GLY A 43 13.47 2.95 -0.23
C GLY A 43 12.24 3.49 -0.97
N VAL A 44 12.38 4.63 -1.61
CA VAL A 44 11.33 5.28 -2.41
C VAL A 44 11.35 4.72 -3.82
N HIS A 45 10.47 3.75 -4.10
CA HIS A 45 10.40 3.13 -5.42
C HIS A 45 9.39 3.82 -6.34
N GLY A 46 9.77 3.91 -7.62
CA GLY A 46 8.93 4.39 -8.72
C GLY A 46 9.60 4.20 -10.09
N THR A 47 8.98 4.73 -11.14
CA THR A 47 9.50 4.66 -12.53
C THR A 47 9.95 6.02 -13.08
N ASN A 48 9.53 7.13 -12.45
CA ASN A 48 9.86 8.49 -12.86
C ASN A 48 10.94 9.08 -11.94
N ASP A 49 12.12 9.38 -12.51
CA ASP A 49 13.28 9.87 -11.75
C ASP A 49 12.98 11.14 -10.97
N GLN A 50 12.35 12.14 -11.62
CA GLN A 50 12.08 13.42 -10.97
C GLN A 50 11.13 13.26 -9.76
N LYS A 51 10.04 12.53 -9.93
CA LYS A 51 9.08 12.30 -8.82
C LYS A 51 9.70 11.51 -7.67
N ILE A 52 10.62 10.59 -7.96
CA ILE A 52 11.36 9.86 -6.93
C ILE A 52 12.28 10.83 -6.20
N ALA A 53 13.06 11.64 -6.93
CA ALA A 53 13.96 12.62 -6.37
C ALA A 53 13.22 13.64 -5.49
N ASP A 54 12.12 14.21 -5.99
CA ASP A 54 11.27 15.15 -5.23
C ASP A 54 10.76 14.56 -3.92
N THR A 55 10.38 13.27 -3.94
CA THR A 55 9.89 12.59 -2.73
C THR A 55 11.03 12.34 -1.74
N VAL A 56 12.18 11.89 -2.22
CA VAL A 56 13.38 11.68 -1.38
C VAL A 56 13.86 13.00 -0.77
N GLU A 57 13.93 14.07 -1.55
CA GLU A 57 14.31 15.39 -1.06
C GLU A 57 13.32 15.90 0.01
N SER A 58 12.02 15.75 -0.25
CA SER A 58 10.98 16.13 0.72
C SER A 58 11.13 15.39 2.05
N ILE A 59 11.36 14.07 2.01
CA ILE A 59 11.53 13.26 3.24
C ILE A 59 12.81 13.66 3.98
N ASN A 60 13.94 13.78 3.26
CA ASN A 60 15.23 14.12 3.89
C ASN A 60 15.22 15.56 4.42
N GLY A 61 14.52 16.49 3.75
CA GLY A 61 14.33 17.86 4.21
C GLY A 61 13.52 17.99 5.52
N LEU A 62 12.66 17.00 5.81
CA LEU A 62 11.93 16.89 7.08
C LEU A 62 12.74 16.17 8.19
N GLY A 63 13.99 15.81 7.92
CA GLY A 63 14.85 15.09 8.87
C GLY A 63 14.67 13.59 8.84
N GLY A 64 13.90 13.04 7.92
CA GLY A 64 13.77 11.60 7.68
C GLY A 64 14.96 11.02 6.90
N SER A 65 14.92 9.73 6.61
CA SER A 65 15.94 9.03 5.81
C SER A 65 15.30 8.29 4.64
N ALA A 66 15.61 8.70 3.41
CA ALA A 66 15.09 8.06 2.21
C ALA A 66 16.15 7.92 1.13
N VAL A 67 16.06 6.84 0.35
CA VAL A 67 16.93 6.58 -0.80
C VAL A 67 16.09 6.30 -2.06
N PRO A 68 16.54 6.78 -3.25
CA PRO A 68 15.80 6.57 -4.50
C PRO A 68 16.02 5.15 -5.03
N ILE A 69 14.95 4.50 -5.49
CA ILE A 69 15.01 3.19 -6.15
C ILE A 69 14.14 3.23 -7.40
N LYS A 70 14.77 3.35 -8.56
CA LYS A 70 14.09 3.28 -9.87
C LYS A 70 14.11 1.86 -10.40
N GLN A 71 12.94 1.30 -10.69
CA GLN A 71 12.77 0.01 -11.34
C GLN A 71 11.37 -0.08 -11.96
N PRO A 72 11.18 -0.55 -13.19
CA PRO A 72 9.86 -0.95 -13.66
C PRO A 72 9.35 -2.17 -12.88
N LEU A 73 8.04 -2.37 -12.87
CA LEU A 73 7.38 -3.56 -12.32
C LEU A 73 6.42 -4.09 -13.37
N ALA A 74 6.83 -5.14 -14.08
CA ALA A 74 6.02 -5.79 -15.10
C ALA A 74 6.27 -7.31 -15.15
N SER A 75 7.27 -7.81 -14.43
CA SER A 75 7.68 -9.21 -14.48
C SER A 75 8.28 -9.71 -13.16
N LYS A 76 8.48 -11.03 -13.08
CA LYS A 76 9.24 -11.65 -11.98
C LYS A 76 10.66 -11.09 -11.89
N ALA A 77 11.36 -10.99 -13.01
CA ALA A 77 12.73 -10.49 -13.07
C ALA A 77 12.84 -9.04 -12.58
N ASP A 78 11.85 -8.19 -12.90
CA ASP A 78 11.78 -6.82 -12.37
C ASP A 78 11.62 -6.81 -10.87
N SER A 79 10.77 -7.68 -10.33
CA SER A 79 10.51 -7.78 -8.89
C SER A 79 11.75 -8.24 -8.12
N GLU A 80 12.46 -9.27 -8.63
CA GLU A 80 13.72 -9.75 -8.08
C GLU A 80 14.81 -8.66 -8.12
N THR A 81 14.91 -7.93 -9.24
CA THR A 81 15.84 -6.81 -9.40
C THR A 81 15.53 -5.67 -8.43
N LEU A 82 14.26 -5.34 -8.23
CA LEU A 82 13.84 -4.32 -7.27
C LEU A 82 14.26 -4.68 -5.85
N ILE A 83 14.02 -5.92 -5.43
CA ILE A 83 14.42 -6.38 -4.09
C ILE A 83 15.94 -6.36 -3.94
N ALA A 84 16.70 -6.83 -4.93
CA ALA A 84 18.16 -6.79 -4.89
C ALA A 84 18.69 -5.36 -4.73
N ARG A 85 18.19 -4.40 -5.51
CA ARG A 85 18.53 -2.97 -5.41
C ARG A 85 18.15 -2.36 -4.05
N ALA A 86 16.99 -2.75 -3.52
CA ALA A 86 16.55 -2.29 -2.20
C ALA A 86 17.49 -2.80 -1.10
N VAL A 87 17.86 -4.07 -1.14
CA VAL A 87 18.81 -4.68 -0.20
C VAL A 87 20.18 -4.02 -0.28
N GLU A 88 20.68 -3.76 -1.50
CA GLU A 88 21.95 -3.06 -1.70
C GLU A 88 21.95 -1.66 -1.08
N LYS A 89 20.89 -0.87 -1.34
CA LYS A 89 20.82 0.52 -0.89
C LYS A 89 20.44 0.69 0.58
N LEU A 90 19.64 -0.21 1.13
CA LEU A 90 19.15 -0.14 2.52
C LEU A 90 19.97 -1.02 3.49
N GLY A 91 20.79 -1.94 2.99
CA GLY A 91 21.49 -2.93 3.80
C GLY A 91 20.59 -4.09 4.27
N GLY A 92 19.36 -4.20 3.73
CA GLY A 92 18.39 -5.25 4.04
C GLY A 92 16.96 -4.73 3.94
N ILE A 93 15.97 -5.58 4.27
CA ILE A 93 14.55 -5.22 4.26
C ILE A 93 13.88 -5.79 5.51
N ASP A 94 13.25 -4.94 6.31
CA ASP A 94 12.43 -5.29 7.47
C ASP A 94 10.93 -5.13 7.15
N ILE A 95 10.61 -4.19 6.25
CA ILE A 95 9.25 -3.83 5.88
C ILE A 95 9.16 -3.76 4.36
N LEU A 96 8.19 -4.50 3.77
CA LEU A 96 7.81 -4.39 2.37
C LEU A 96 6.38 -3.83 2.27
N VAL A 97 6.21 -2.73 1.54
CA VAL A 97 4.89 -2.18 1.19
C VAL A 97 4.63 -2.35 -0.30
N ASN A 98 3.72 -3.25 -0.64
CA ASN A 98 3.24 -3.46 -2.00
C ASN A 98 2.10 -2.48 -2.29
N ASN A 99 2.47 -1.27 -2.73
CA ASN A 99 1.51 -0.22 -3.03
C ASN A 99 1.45 0.14 -4.53
N ALA A 100 2.49 -0.14 -5.31
CA ALA A 100 2.46 0.07 -6.76
C ALA A 100 1.24 -0.62 -7.38
N GLY A 101 0.56 0.08 -8.28
CA GLY A 101 -0.60 -0.46 -8.96
C GLY A 101 -1.11 0.46 -10.06
N THR A 102 -1.90 -0.11 -10.95
CA THR A 102 -2.56 0.59 -12.05
C THR A 102 -4.02 0.17 -12.14
N ASN A 103 -4.84 0.98 -12.81
CA ASN A 103 -6.24 0.68 -13.05
C ASN A 103 -6.66 1.23 -14.42
N ARG A 104 -7.52 0.48 -15.11
CA ARG A 104 -8.27 0.92 -16.29
C ARG A 104 -9.76 0.77 -15.97
N ARG A 105 -10.53 1.84 -16.23
CA ARG A 105 -11.97 1.85 -15.98
C ARG A 105 -12.70 1.60 -17.29
N GLU A 106 -13.27 0.42 -17.42
CA GLU A 106 -13.99 -0.02 -18.59
C GLU A 106 -15.02 -1.11 -18.23
N PRO A 107 -16.14 -1.24 -18.97
CA PRO A 107 -17.06 -2.35 -18.81
C PRO A 107 -16.35 -3.68 -19.02
N ALA A 108 -16.72 -4.72 -18.26
CA ALA A 108 -16.06 -6.04 -18.35
C ALA A 108 -16.07 -6.65 -19.78
N ILE A 109 -17.12 -6.35 -20.56
CA ILE A 109 -17.26 -6.83 -21.95
C ILE A 109 -16.29 -6.14 -22.93
N GLU A 110 -15.72 -5.00 -22.55
CA GLU A 110 -14.82 -4.17 -23.38
C GLU A 110 -13.36 -4.33 -23.00
N VAL A 111 -13.07 -5.12 -21.94
CA VAL A 111 -11.70 -5.34 -21.48
C VAL A 111 -10.87 -6.01 -22.56
N THR A 112 -9.79 -5.35 -22.98
CA THR A 112 -8.82 -5.91 -23.93
C THR A 112 -7.81 -6.79 -23.21
N GLU A 113 -7.21 -7.73 -23.94
CA GLU A 113 -6.11 -8.58 -23.43
C GLU A 113 -4.95 -7.71 -22.91
N GLU A 114 -4.58 -6.66 -23.65
CA GLU A 114 -3.53 -5.71 -23.23
C GLU A 114 -3.83 -5.04 -21.88
N ASN A 115 -5.05 -4.53 -21.70
CA ASN A 115 -5.47 -3.92 -20.42
C ASN A 115 -5.53 -4.93 -19.29
N TYR A 116 -6.01 -6.15 -19.59
CA TYR A 116 -6.03 -7.26 -18.63
C TYR A 116 -4.63 -7.60 -18.15
N GLU A 117 -3.69 -7.87 -19.06
CA GLU A 117 -2.31 -8.22 -18.74
C GLU A 117 -1.57 -7.11 -18.01
N ALA A 118 -1.75 -5.84 -18.43
CA ALA A 118 -1.13 -4.69 -17.78
C ALA A 118 -1.58 -4.53 -16.32
N ILE A 119 -2.85 -4.82 -16.02
CA ILE A 119 -3.36 -4.74 -14.64
C ILE A 119 -2.92 -5.96 -13.84
N MET A 120 -3.02 -7.16 -14.40
CA MET A 120 -2.65 -8.41 -13.71
C MET A 120 -1.16 -8.40 -13.33
N SER A 121 -0.29 -8.08 -14.28
CA SER A 121 1.16 -8.11 -14.07
C SER A 121 1.62 -7.20 -12.92
N VAL A 122 1.14 -5.95 -12.89
CA VAL A 122 1.56 -5.00 -11.84
C VAL A 122 0.87 -5.25 -10.51
N ASN A 123 -0.46 -5.46 -10.54
CA ASN A 123 -1.26 -5.46 -9.32
C ASN A 123 -1.28 -6.80 -8.59
N LEU A 124 -0.97 -7.91 -9.27
CA LEU A 124 -1.00 -9.25 -8.68
C LEU A 124 0.32 -9.99 -8.83
N ASP A 125 0.80 -10.21 -10.08
CA ASP A 125 1.96 -11.04 -10.29
C ASP A 125 3.21 -10.45 -9.62
N CYS A 126 3.46 -9.15 -9.83
CA CYS A 126 4.58 -8.47 -9.18
C CYS A 126 4.44 -8.45 -7.65
N VAL A 127 3.23 -8.35 -7.09
CA VAL A 127 3.02 -8.42 -5.63
C VAL A 127 3.46 -9.78 -5.10
N PHE A 128 3.06 -10.86 -5.76
CA PHE A 128 3.50 -12.22 -5.38
C PHE A 128 5.02 -12.36 -5.46
N TRP A 129 5.64 -11.96 -6.58
CA TRP A 129 7.08 -12.08 -6.78
C TRP A 129 7.90 -11.20 -5.84
N LEU A 130 7.42 -10.01 -5.50
CA LEU A 130 8.04 -9.13 -4.50
C LEU A 130 8.01 -9.76 -3.10
N CYS A 131 6.87 -10.33 -2.70
CA CYS A 131 6.77 -11.05 -1.42
C CYS A 131 7.75 -12.21 -1.38
N GLN A 132 7.79 -13.05 -2.43
CA GLN A 132 8.69 -14.20 -2.52
C GLN A 132 10.17 -13.79 -2.47
N ALA A 133 10.57 -12.78 -3.25
CA ALA A 133 11.95 -12.29 -3.29
C ALA A 133 12.37 -11.60 -1.97
N ALA A 134 11.44 -10.93 -1.28
CA ALA A 134 11.73 -10.27 0.01
C ALA A 134 11.80 -11.24 1.20
N TYR A 135 11.15 -12.41 1.10
CA TYR A 135 11.05 -13.38 2.20
C TYR A 135 12.39 -13.70 2.89
N PRO A 136 13.51 -14.03 2.19
CA PRO A 136 14.78 -14.36 2.85
C PRO A 136 15.41 -13.18 3.61
N HIS A 137 15.01 -11.95 3.28
CA HIS A 137 15.47 -10.73 3.97
C HIS A 137 14.56 -10.41 5.17
N LEU A 138 13.24 -10.51 5.00
CA LEU A 138 12.26 -10.33 6.07
C LEU A 138 12.45 -11.33 7.21
N LYS A 139 12.80 -12.59 6.89
CA LYS A 139 13.10 -13.64 7.87
C LYS A 139 14.32 -13.32 8.74
N LYS A 140 15.23 -12.45 8.30
CA LYS A 140 16.39 -12.00 9.08
C LYS A 140 16.07 -10.83 10.00
N SER A 141 14.90 -10.24 9.87
CA SER A 141 14.42 -9.16 10.75
C SER A 141 13.90 -9.71 12.07
N ASP A 142 13.97 -8.93 13.13
CA ASP A 142 13.37 -9.29 14.41
C ASP A 142 11.85 -9.53 14.32
N CYS A 143 11.19 -8.79 13.41
CA CYS A 143 9.79 -8.99 13.03
C CYS A 143 9.58 -8.43 11.62
N GLY A 144 9.61 -9.31 10.62
CA GLY A 144 9.36 -8.93 9.22
C GLY A 144 7.92 -8.49 9.01
N LYS A 145 7.71 -7.44 8.22
CA LYS A 145 6.37 -6.91 7.94
C LYS A 145 6.12 -6.78 6.44
N ILE A 146 4.96 -7.26 6.01
CA ILE A 146 4.44 -6.99 4.66
C ILE A 146 3.10 -6.28 4.80
N LEU A 147 3.00 -5.13 4.14
CA LEU A 147 1.75 -4.41 3.97
C LEU A 147 1.35 -4.40 2.49
N ASN A 148 0.32 -5.12 2.16
CA ASN A 148 -0.25 -5.12 0.82
C ASN A 148 -1.32 -4.01 0.71
N THR A 149 -1.29 -3.21 -0.35
CA THR A 149 -2.35 -2.26 -0.64
C THR A 149 -3.46 -2.96 -1.42
N GLY A 150 -4.53 -3.28 -0.73
CA GLY A 150 -5.79 -3.74 -1.29
C GLY A 150 -6.61 -2.60 -1.89
N SER A 151 -7.92 -2.71 -1.73
CA SER A 151 -8.92 -1.74 -2.17
C SER A 151 -10.24 -2.09 -1.47
N LEU A 152 -11.25 -1.23 -1.60
CA LEU A 152 -12.64 -1.63 -1.34
C LEU A 152 -13.00 -2.91 -2.12
N THR A 153 -12.45 -3.07 -3.33
CA THR A 153 -12.69 -4.25 -4.18
C THR A 153 -12.03 -5.53 -3.69
N THR A 154 -11.23 -5.48 -2.63
CA THR A 154 -10.82 -6.66 -1.86
C THR A 154 -12.02 -7.28 -1.11
N LEU A 155 -13.02 -6.46 -0.75
CA LEU A 155 -14.11 -6.81 0.14
C LEU A 155 -15.51 -6.70 -0.51
N THR A 156 -15.65 -5.92 -1.62
CA THR A 156 -16.93 -5.72 -2.31
C THR A 156 -16.73 -5.48 -3.80
N GLY A 157 -17.78 -5.69 -4.59
CA GLY A 157 -17.78 -5.40 -6.03
C GLY A 157 -17.99 -3.92 -6.35
N ILE A 158 -17.24 -3.39 -7.32
CA ILE A 158 -17.44 -2.06 -7.90
C ILE A 158 -17.46 -2.21 -9.42
N GLY A 159 -18.54 -1.73 -10.08
CA GLY A 159 -18.68 -1.80 -11.53
C GLY A 159 -17.61 -0.98 -12.29
N GLY A 160 -17.28 -1.45 -13.51
CA GLY A 160 -16.33 -0.77 -14.40
C GLY A 160 -14.84 -0.93 -14.04
N ILE A 161 -14.50 -1.83 -13.13
CA ILE A 161 -13.12 -2.13 -12.73
C ILE A 161 -12.94 -3.62 -12.42
N SER A 162 -13.47 -4.50 -13.29
CA SER A 162 -13.51 -5.94 -13.07
C SER A 162 -12.13 -6.55 -12.83
N VAL A 163 -11.18 -6.31 -13.72
CA VAL A 163 -9.81 -6.88 -13.61
C VAL A 163 -9.09 -6.34 -12.38
N TYR A 164 -9.17 -5.03 -12.14
CA TYR A 164 -8.62 -4.43 -10.93
C TYR A 164 -9.23 -5.08 -9.67
N GLY A 165 -10.55 -5.26 -9.63
CA GLY A 165 -11.24 -5.90 -8.52
C GLY A 165 -10.75 -7.33 -8.28
N MET A 166 -10.58 -8.12 -9.34
CA MET A 166 -10.00 -9.47 -9.27
C MET A 166 -8.61 -9.46 -8.64
N THR A 167 -7.71 -8.56 -9.09
CA THR A 167 -6.36 -8.47 -8.53
C THR A 167 -6.36 -8.10 -7.06
N LYS A 168 -7.22 -7.16 -6.64
CA LYS A 168 -7.27 -6.72 -5.25
C LYS A 168 -7.91 -7.75 -4.32
N ALA A 169 -8.89 -8.52 -4.79
CA ALA A 169 -9.44 -9.68 -4.07
C ALA A 169 -8.36 -10.78 -3.91
N ALA A 170 -7.62 -11.08 -4.98
CA ALA A 170 -6.52 -12.04 -4.95
C ALA A 170 -5.39 -11.62 -3.99
N VAL A 171 -5.05 -10.32 -3.93
CA VAL A 171 -4.08 -9.78 -2.96
C VAL A 171 -4.56 -9.95 -1.52
N GLY A 172 -5.86 -9.78 -1.26
CA GLY A 172 -6.45 -10.06 0.05
C GLY A 172 -6.28 -11.54 0.45
N GLN A 173 -6.56 -12.47 -0.47
CA GLN A 173 -6.38 -13.90 -0.24
C GLN A 173 -4.89 -14.28 -0.11
N LEU A 174 -4.01 -13.71 -0.94
CA LEU A 174 -2.57 -13.89 -0.83
C LEU A 174 -2.05 -13.45 0.56
N THR A 175 -2.56 -12.33 1.08
CA THR A 175 -2.24 -11.84 2.42
C THR A 175 -2.52 -12.88 3.49
N GLN A 176 -3.68 -13.53 3.45
CA GLN A 176 -4.06 -14.57 4.41
C GLN A 176 -3.15 -15.80 4.30
N THR A 177 -2.89 -16.26 3.07
CA THR A 177 -2.05 -17.44 2.83
C THR A 177 -0.62 -17.22 3.32
N LEU A 178 0.00 -16.09 2.94
CA LEU A 178 1.38 -15.78 3.36
C LEU A 178 1.48 -15.56 4.88
N ALA A 179 0.44 -15.01 5.51
CA ALA A 179 0.39 -14.89 6.97
C ALA A 179 0.45 -16.26 7.66
N LEU A 180 -0.28 -17.25 7.15
CA LEU A 180 -0.27 -18.61 7.70
C LEU A 180 1.08 -19.31 7.49
N GLU A 181 1.65 -19.18 6.30
CA GLU A 181 2.90 -19.87 5.95
C GLU A 181 4.12 -19.29 6.69
N TRP A 182 4.15 -17.96 6.89
CA TRP A 182 5.33 -17.22 7.34
C TRP A 182 5.28 -16.76 8.80
N ALA A 183 4.17 -17.00 9.51
CA ALA A 183 4.06 -16.70 10.94
C ALA A 183 5.16 -17.40 11.78
N LYS A 184 5.52 -18.63 11.40
CA LYS A 184 6.62 -19.39 12.05
C LYS A 184 7.99 -18.72 11.92
N ASP A 185 8.16 -17.85 10.94
CA ASP A 185 9.39 -17.09 10.67
C ASP A 185 9.30 -15.65 11.20
N ASN A 186 8.31 -15.37 12.06
CA ASN A 186 8.04 -14.06 12.67
C ASN A 186 7.79 -12.96 11.64
N ILE A 187 7.09 -13.29 10.53
CA ILE A 187 6.68 -12.34 9.49
C ILE A 187 5.17 -12.12 9.59
N CYS A 188 4.76 -10.86 9.79
CA CYS A 188 3.35 -10.48 9.74
C CYS A 188 3.00 -9.94 8.34
N VAL A 189 1.91 -10.44 7.77
CA VAL A 189 1.44 -10.01 6.45
C VAL A 189 0.01 -9.50 6.59
N ASN A 190 -0.22 -8.21 6.29
CA ASN A 190 -1.55 -7.59 6.38
C ASN A 190 -1.87 -6.80 5.11
N CYS A 191 -3.14 -6.49 4.94
CA CYS A 191 -3.66 -5.73 3.81
C CYS A 191 -4.35 -4.46 4.32
N LEU A 192 -3.97 -3.32 3.73
CA LEU A 192 -4.69 -2.05 3.88
C LEU A 192 -5.62 -1.90 2.68
N ALA A 193 -6.91 -1.73 2.91
CA ALA A 193 -7.93 -1.53 1.88
C ALA A 193 -8.42 -0.07 1.88
N PRO A 194 -7.80 0.82 1.06
CA PRO A 194 -8.23 2.21 0.96
C PRO A 194 -9.63 2.33 0.37
N GLY A 195 -10.39 3.31 0.86
CA GLY A 195 -11.59 3.82 0.22
C GLY A 195 -11.27 4.70 -1.01
N PHE A 196 -12.15 5.66 -1.28
CA PHE A 196 -11.95 6.65 -2.33
C PHE A 196 -11.03 7.76 -1.84
N ILE A 197 -9.75 7.66 -2.17
CA ILE A 197 -8.69 8.58 -1.73
C ILE A 197 -8.36 9.57 -2.84
N ARG A 198 -8.26 10.86 -2.48
CA ARG A 198 -7.84 11.92 -3.39
C ARG A 198 -6.34 11.83 -3.65
N THR A 199 -5.98 11.45 -4.86
CA THR A 199 -4.60 11.34 -5.35
C THR A 199 -4.54 11.94 -6.74
N PRO A 200 -3.36 12.27 -7.29
CA PRO A 200 -3.26 12.73 -8.67
C PRO A 200 -3.95 11.79 -9.68
N LEU A 201 -3.93 10.48 -9.43
CA LEU A 201 -4.58 9.49 -10.28
C LEU A 201 -6.12 9.55 -10.20
N THR A 202 -6.68 9.68 -9.01
CA THR A 202 -8.13 9.67 -8.79
C THR A 202 -8.74 11.05 -9.02
N GLU A 203 -7.99 12.12 -8.80
CA GLU A 203 -8.45 13.48 -9.05
C GLU A 203 -8.85 13.68 -10.52
N ALA A 204 -7.99 13.26 -11.46
CA ALA A 204 -8.26 13.41 -12.90
C ALA A 204 -9.42 12.53 -13.42
N GLY A 205 -9.69 11.38 -12.80
CA GLY A 205 -10.63 10.40 -13.36
C GLY A 205 -11.91 10.17 -12.55
N LEU A 206 -11.95 10.62 -11.31
CA LEU A 206 -13.04 10.38 -10.36
C LEU A 206 -13.58 11.68 -9.77
N PHE A 207 -12.70 12.46 -9.12
CA PHE A 207 -13.12 13.65 -8.38
C PHE A 207 -13.33 14.89 -9.27
N SER A 208 -12.90 14.85 -10.54
CA SER A 208 -13.20 15.88 -11.55
C SER A 208 -14.58 15.72 -12.20
N ASP A 209 -15.25 14.58 -12.01
CA ASP A 209 -16.58 14.31 -12.59
C ASP A 209 -17.68 14.55 -11.54
N PRO A 210 -18.52 15.61 -11.69
CA PRO A 210 -19.55 15.92 -10.70
C PRO A 210 -20.57 14.79 -10.45
N LYS A 211 -20.84 13.95 -11.46
CA LYS A 211 -21.76 12.81 -11.30
C LYS A 211 -21.15 11.73 -10.41
N LYS A 212 -19.84 11.47 -10.56
CA LYS A 212 -19.12 10.51 -9.71
C LYS A 212 -18.96 11.05 -8.29
N VAL A 213 -18.69 12.36 -8.15
CA VAL A 213 -18.62 13.00 -6.83
C VAL A 213 -19.98 12.89 -6.12
N ALA A 214 -21.09 13.22 -6.77
CA ALA A 214 -22.43 13.07 -6.19
C ALA A 214 -22.74 11.62 -5.77
N PHE A 215 -22.32 10.63 -6.57
CA PHE A 215 -22.43 9.21 -6.17
C PHE A 215 -21.60 8.88 -4.93
N LEU A 216 -20.37 9.40 -4.83
CA LEU A 216 -19.51 9.18 -3.66
C LEU A 216 -20.09 9.85 -2.42
N ASP A 217 -20.58 11.08 -2.53
CA ASP A 217 -21.21 11.82 -1.43
C ASP A 217 -22.47 11.13 -0.91
N ASP A 218 -23.22 10.45 -1.80
CA ASP A 218 -24.37 9.63 -1.39
C ASP A 218 -23.94 8.35 -0.67
N ARG A 219 -22.85 7.71 -1.13
CA ARG A 219 -22.44 6.37 -0.68
C ARG A 219 -21.46 6.36 0.48
N ILE A 220 -20.65 7.40 0.64
CA ILE A 220 -19.67 7.50 1.73
C ILE A 220 -20.34 8.20 2.93
N PRO A 221 -20.48 7.55 4.10
CA PRO A 221 -21.07 8.19 5.29
C PRO A 221 -20.38 9.49 5.71
N MET A 222 -19.05 9.59 5.55
CA MET A 222 -18.31 10.82 5.83
C MET A 222 -18.46 11.90 4.75
N LYS A 223 -19.23 11.66 3.66
CA LYS A 223 -19.57 12.62 2.60
C LYS A 223 -18.37 13.30 1.93
N ARG A 224 -17.25 12.62 1.83
CA ARG A 224 -16.03 13.11 1.17
C ARG A 224 -15.09 11.97 0.79
N GLY A 225 -14.21 12.23 -0.16
CA GLY A 225 -13.02 11.41 -0.35
C GLY A 225 -12.01 11.60 0.79
N GLY A 226 -11.24 10.57 1.08
CA GLY A 226 -10.14 10.64 2.05
C GLY A 226 -8.89 11.26 1.44
N ALA A 227 -7.98 11.76 2.28
CA ALA A 227 -6.63 12.16 1.91
C ALA A 227 -5.65 10.98 2.08
N PRO A 228 -4.53 10.91 1.33
CA PRO A 228 -3.52 9.88 1.52
C PRO A 228 -2.98 9.80 2.95
N GLU A 229 -2.87 10.91 3.64
CA GLU A 229 -2.39 11.02 5.01
C GLU A 229 -3.32 10.31 6.01
N GLU A 230 -4.63 10.20 5.72
CA GLU A 230 -5.59 9.51 6.59
C GLU A 230 -5.40 7.98 6.60
N LEU A 231 -4.60 7.45 5.66
CA LEU A 231 -4.22 6.03 5.64
C LEU A 231 -2.99 5.73 6.49
N THR A 232 -2.15 6.74 6.74
CA THR A 232 -0.81 6.54 7.30
C THR A 232 -0.82 6.02 8.73
N GLY A 233 -1.81 6.41 9.54
CA GLY A 233 -1.95 5.92 10.91
C GLY A 233 -2.16 4.40 10.96
N MET A 234 -3.05 3.85 10.12
CA MET A 234 -3.26 2.41 10.01
C MET A 234 -2.04 1.73 9.38
N ALA A 235 -1.46 2.31 8.33
CA ALA A 235 -0.27 1.76 7.68
C ALA A 235 0.91 1.66 8.67
N LEU A 236 1.14 2.69 9.50
CA LEU A 236 2.18 2.70 10.53
C LEU A 236 1.91 1.65 11.61
N PHE A 237 0.68 1.55 12.12
CA PHE A 237 0.30 0.53 13.08
C PHE A 237 0.62 -0.88 12.56
N LEU A 238 0.24 -1.19 11.32
CA LEU A 238 0.36 -2.54 10.75
C LEU A 238 1.82 -2.99 10.54
N VAL A 239 2.78 -2.08 10.49
CA VAL A 239 4.21 -2.40 10.36
C VAL A 239 5.00 -2.11 11.63
N GLY A 240 4.42 -1.39 12.58
CA GLY A 240 5.03 -1.05 13.86
C GLY A 240 5.03 -2.21 14.87
N PRO A 241 5.74 -2.05 15.98
CA PRO A 241 5.82 -3.06 17.05
C PRO A 241 4.44 -3.39 17.67
N GLY A 242 3.52 -2.41 17.70
CA GLY A 242 2.16 -2.58 18.25
C GLY A 242 1.31 -3.61 17.52
N SER A 243 1.69 -4.01 16.31
CA SER A 243 0.99 -5.02 15.51
C SER A 243 1.68 -6.39 15.50
N SER A 244 2.51 -6.71 16.49
CA SER A 244 3.26 -7.98 16.52
C SER A 244 2.38 -9.25 16.56
N TYR A 245 1.12 -9.13 16.97
CA TYR A 245 0.14 -10.22 16.98
C TYR A 245 -0.98 -10.02 15.94
N THR A 246 -0.76 -9.14 14.94
CA THR A 246 -1.72 -8.86 13.89
C THR A 246 -1.19 -9.35 12.55
N THR A 247 -1.79 -10.40 11.99
CA THR A 247 -1.40 -10.97 10.70
C THR A 247 -2.60 -11.58 9.97
N GLY A 248 -2.57 -11.61 8.65
CA GLY A 248 -3.62 -12.16 7.78
C GLY A 248 -4.88 -11.30 7.66
N GLN A 249 -4.86 -10.05 8.13
CA GLN A 249 -6.04 -9.21 8.19
C GLN A 249 -6.09 -8.20 7.06
N THR A 250 -7.32 -7.84 6.66
CA THR A 250 -7.61 -6.72 5.76
C THR A 250 -8.30 -5.62 6.54
N PHE A 251 -7.71 -4.43 6.55
CA PHE A 251 -8.23 -3.25 7.27
C PHE A 251 -8.71 -2.20 6.27
N ALA A 252 -10.01 -1.92 6.26
CA ALA A 252 -10.58 -0.84 5.46
C ALA A 252 -10.39 0.52 6.14
N VAL A 253 -9.99 1.54 5.35
CA VAL A 253 -9.99 2.95 5.74
C VAL A 253 -10.71 3.71 4.63
N ASP A 254 -12.02 3.89 4.78
CA ASP A 254 -12.93 4.14 3.66
C ASP A 254 -14.04 5.16 3.92
N GLY A 255 -14.00 5.87 5.06
CA GLY A 255 -15.04 6.82 5.45
C GLY A 255 -16.40 6.18 5.73
N GLY A 256 -16.42 4.87 5.99
CA GLY A 256 -17.63 4.10 6.29
C GLY A 256 -18.32 3.49 5.05
N PHE A 257 -17.71 3.54 3.87
CA PHE A 257 -18.32 3.03 2.64
C PHE A 257 -18.75 1.55 2.77
N LEU A 258 -17.94 0.71 3.39
CA LEU A 258 -18.23 -0.72 3.58
C LEU A 258 -19.16 -1.01 4.77
N ALA A 259 -19.40 -0.05 5.64
CA ALA A 259 -20.31 -0.21 6.77
C ALA A 259 -21.80 -0.33 6.33
N GLY A 260 -22.09 -0.02 5.09
CA GLY A 260 -23.43 -0.05 4.52
C GLY A 260 -24.05 1.34 4.38
N GLY A 261 -25.38 1.41 4.31
CA GLY A 261 -26.13 2.66 4.20
C GLY A 261 -27.04 2.88 5.42
N SER A 262 -27.38 4.14 5.66
CA SER A 262 -28.38 4.52 6.65
C SER A 262 -29.67 4.98 5.98
N TRP A 263 -30.80 4.67 6.57
CA TRP A 263 -32.10 5.26 6.18
C TRP A 263 -32.43 6.52 6.99
N LEU A 264 -31.59 6.83 7.99
CA LEU A 264 -31.84 7.95 8.93
C LEU A 264 -31.45 9.32 8.38
N ASP A 265 -30.59 9.37 7.37
CA ASP A 265 -29.97 10.62 6.87
C ASP A 265 -30.57 11.10 5.53
N ARG A 266 -31.82 10.75 5.25
CA ARG A 266 -32.52 11.17 4.01
C ARG A 266 -33.52 12.33 4.24
N GLU A 267 -33.10 13.30 5.06
CA GLU A 267 -33.81 14.58 5.15
C GLU A 267 -33.22 15.63 4.22
#